data_e2cbb9abdff1e95ce9d2ad3ba3280840
#
_entry.id   e2cbb9abdff1e95ce9d2ad3ba3280840
#
_cell.length_a   1.000
_cell.length_b   1.000
_cell.length_c   1.000
_cell.angle_alpha   90.00
_cell.angle_beta   90.00
_cell.angle_gamma   90.00
#
_symmetry.space_group_name_H-M   'P 1'
#
loop_
_entity.id
_entity.type
_entity.pdbx_description
1 polymer ?
#
loop_
_entity_poly.entity_id
_entity_poly.type
_entity_poly.pdbx_seq_one_letter_code
_entity_poly.pdbx_strand_id
1 'polypeptide(L)'
;QNLVYCEDVRFMDVGHNDVTFLSDFSFLKGMPKLEAIIISSAYVSDLTPFANCKELKFFEAAFCGNIEDLTPLAQCEKLEMVNISFTKVKDLSPLDNVPVKTLFAQNYSAKRISAEEQKRFAEVHPDCLTQYTGDQPYGRGWRYDEHDKYLPYYGMLRKVFRLDDNIIPNSVGWYLREGDTDLPTAES
;
A
#
# COMPACT_ATOMS: atom_id res chain seq x y z
N GLN A 1 -19.56 -7.41 9.75
CA GLN A 1 -20.80 -7.50 8.94
C GLN A 1 -21.45 -6.14 8.64
N ASN A 2 -21.18 -5.09 9.42
CA ASN A 2 -21.83 -3.77 9.24
C ASN A 2 -21.05 -2.80 8.33
N LEU A 3 -19.86 -3.14 7.87
CA LEU A 3 -19.02 -2.28 7.03
C LEU A 3 -19.60 -2.04 5.62
N VAL A 4 -20.52 -2.88 5.17
CA VAL A 4 -21.20 -2.73 3.86
C VAL A 4 -22.06 -1.45 3.74
N TYR A 5 -22.28 -0.73 4.83
CA TYR A 5 -23.05 0.51 4.88
C TYR A 5 -22.17 1.77 5.06
N CYS A 6 -20.85 1.60 4.94
CA CYS A 6 -19.89 2.68 5.15
C CYS A 6 -19.54 3.39 3.83
N GLU A 7 -20.56 3.91 3.13
CA GLU A 7 -20.44 4.50 1.80
C GLU A 7 -19.55 5.75 1.73
N ASP A 8 -19.36 6.43 2.86
CA ASP A 8 -18.56 7.65 2.96
C ASP A 8 -17.12 7.42 3.42
N VAL A 9 -16.72 6.16 3.63
CA VAL A 9 -15.34 5.84 4.01
C VAL A 9 -14.40 6.14 2.85
N ARG A 10 -13.39 6.98 3.11
CA ARG A 10 -12.35 7.35 2.16
C ARG A 10 -10.99 6.76 2.51
N PHE A 11 -10.76 6.50 3.78
CA PHE A 11 -9.54 5.90 4.29
C PHE A 11 -9.85 4.74 5.23
N MET A 12 -9.12 3.63 5.09
CA MET A 12 -9.21 2.49 5.96
C MET A 12 -7.81 1.92 6.26
N ASP A 13 -7.52 1.73 7.54
CA ASP A 13 -6.37 0.94 7.99
C ASP A 13 -6.87 -0.26 8.80
N VAL A 14 -6.61 -1.44 8.29
CA VAL A 14 -6.90 -2.72 8.93
C VAL A 14 -5.64 -3.59 9.00
N GLY A 15 -4.50 -2.99 8.76
CA GLY A 15 -3.21 -3.67 8.82
C GLY A 15 -2.69 -3.90 10.23
N HIS A 16 -1.75 -4.83 10.35
CA HIS A 16 -0.96 -5.12 11.56
C HIS A 16 -1.76 -5.36 12.85
N ASN A 17 -2.96 -5.86 12.75
CA ASN A 17 -3.71 -6.30 13.92
C ASN A 17 -3.32 -7.72 14.29
N ASP A 18 -2.89 -7.97 15.51
CA ASP A 18 -2.57 -9.31 16.04
C ASP A 18 -3.74 -10.31 15.95
N VAL A 19 -4.91 -9.82 15.59
CA VAL A 19 -6.17 -10.59 15.49
C VAL A 19 -6.55 -10.88 14.04
N THR A 20 -5.76 -10.42 13.06
CA THR A 20 -6.23 -10.43 11.68
C THR A 20 -5.88 -11.68 10.91
N PHE A 21 -6.74 -12.63 11.08
CA PHE A 21 -7.04 -13.56 9.99
C PHE A 21 -8.01 -12.90 8.97
N LEU A 22 -7.92 -11.57 8.77
CA LEU A 22 -8.77 -10.87 7.81
C LEU A 22 -8.39 -11.30 6.40
N SER A 23 -9.27 -12.06 5.78
CA SER A 23 -9.09 -12.58 4.43
C SER A 23 -10.24 -12.20 3.49
N ASP A 24 -11.40 -11.84 4.04
CA ASP A 24 -12.58 -11.46 3.26
C ASP A 24 -12.74 -9.93 3.24
N PHE A 25 -12.55 -9.36 2.06
CA PHE A 25 -12.71 -7.95 1.76
C PHE A 25 -14.00 -7.64 0.98
N SER A 26 -14.96 -8.56 0.92
CA SER A 26 -16.22 -8.37 0.21
C SER A 26 -17.03 -7.15 0.66
N PHE A 27 -16.79 -6.64 1.87
CA PHE A 27 -17.40 -5.42 2.39
C PHE A 27 -16.99 -4.15 1.61
N LEU A 28 -15.89 -4.18 0.84
CA LEU A 28 -15.43 -3.04 0.03
C LEU A 28 -16.44 -2.63 -1.04
N LYS A 29 -17.33 -3.54 -1.45
CA LYS A 29 -18.45 -3.20 -2.35
C LYS A 29 -19.36 -2.10 -1.81
N GLY A 30 -19.36 -1.90 -0.49
CA GLY A 30 -20.09 -0.83 0.20
C GLY A 30 -19.28 0.46 0.40
N MET A 31 -18.07 0.57 -0.18
CA MET A 31 -17.15 1.69 0.03
C MET A 31 -16.70 2.33 -1.29
N PRO A 32 -17.61 2.86 -2.11
CA PRO A 32 -17.28 3.37 -3.45
C PRO A 32 -16.37 4.60 -3.41
N LYS A 33 -16.27 5.30 -2.27
CA LYS A 33 -15.45 6.51 -2.09
C LYS A 33 -14.08 6.23 -1.48
N LEU A 34 -13.69 4.95 -1.33
CA LEU A 34 -12.42 4.60 -0.71
C LEU A 34 -11.24 5.08 -1.56
N GLU A 35 -10.42 5.96 -1.00
CA GLU A 35 -9.25 6.55 -1.66
C GLU A 35 -7.93 5.93 -1.19
N ALA A 36 -7.88 5.43 0.04
CA ALA A 36 -6.67 4.81 0.58
C ALA A 36 -7.00 3.64 1.49
N ILE A 37 -6.22 2.57 1.37
CA ILE A 37 -6.34 1.40 2.22
C ILE A 37 -4.97 0.83 2.60
N ILE A 38 -4.85 0.45 3.87
CA ILE A 38 -3.71 -0.28 4.43
C ILE A 38 -4.22 -1.62 4.93
N ILE A 39 -3.71 -2.71 4.36
CA ILE A 39 -4.06 -4.09 4.71
C ILE A 39 -2.84 -4.92 5.09
N SER A 40 -1.73 -4.26 5.39
CA SER A 40 -0.45 -4.91 5.68
C SER A 40 -0.58 -6.03 6.71
N SER A 41 0.04 -7.17 6.41
CA SER A 41 -0.02 -8.40 7.23
C SER A 41 -1.39 -9.09 7.27
N ALA A 42 -2.37 -8.68 6.45
CA ALA A 42 -3.62 -9.40 6.32
C ALA A 42 -3.44 -10.77 5.62
N TYR A 43 -4.31 -11.70 5.92
CA TYR A 43 -4.27 -13.06 5.35
C TYR A 43 -5.04 -13.16 4.03
N VAL A 44 -4.97 -12.12 3.22
CA VAL A 44 -5.70 -12.00 1.95
C VAL A 44 -4.91 -12.63 0.80
N SER A 45 -5.63 -13.27 -0.12
CA SER A 45 -5.12 -13.75 -1.41
C SER A 45 -5.94 -13.24 -2.59
N ASP A 46 -7.24 -13.00 -2.38
CA ASP A 46 -8.17 -12.54 -3.41
C ASP A 46 -8.36 -11.02 -3.34
N LEU A 47 -7.89 -10.31 -4.34
CA LEU A 47 -8.05 -8.86 -4.49
C LEU A 47 -9.29 -8.48 -5.32
N THR A 48 -10.11 -9.42 -5.76
CA THR A 48 -11.33 -9.14 -6.56
C THR A 48 -12.23 -8.05 -5.95
N PRO A 49 -12.45 -7.98 -4.62
CA PRO A 49 -13.25 -6.90 -4.03
C PRO A 49 -12.70 -5.49 -4.28
N PHE A 50 -11.39 -5.35 -4.47
CA PHE A 50 -10.74 -4.06 -4.72
C PHE A 50 -11.06 -3.48 -6.10
N ALA A 51 -11.46 -4.30 -7.07
CA ALA A 51 -11.87 -3.84 -8.39
C ALA A 51 -13.04 -2.84 -8.36
N ASN A 52 -13.78 -2.79 -7.25
CA ASN A 52 -14.88 -1.83 -7.05
C ASN A 52 -14.42 -0.48 -6.50
N CYS A 53 -13.17 -0.37 -6.03
CA CYS A 53 -12.63 0.84 -5.41
C CYS A 53 -12.11 1.82 -6.48
N LYS A 54 -13.01 2.45 -7.24
CA LYS A 54 -12.65 3.31 -8.37
C LYS A 54 -11.97 4.62 -7.98
N GLU A 55 -12.09 5.02 -6.72
CA GLU A 55 -11.45 6.21 -6.18
C GLU A 55 -10.09 5.90 -5.52
N LEU A 56 -9.67 4.63 -5.50
CA LEU A 56 -8.46 4.20 -4.81
C LEU A 56 -7.21 4.81 -5.43
N LYS A 57 -6.43 5.51 -4.61
CA LYS A 57 -5.17 6.18 -4.95
C LYS A 57 -3.97 5.55 -4.24
N PHE A 58 -4.21 4.94 -3.07
CA PHE A 58 -3.18 4.39 -2.21
C PHE A 58 -3.57 2.99 -1.76
N PHE A 59 -2.73 2.02 -2.10
CA PHE A 59 -2.90 0.61 -1.72
C PHE A 59 -1.63 0.09 -1.04
N GLU A 60 -1.74 -0.29 0.21
CA GLU A 60 -0.64 -0.90 0.95
C GLU A 60 -1.01 -2.30 1.44
N ALA A 61 -0.31 -3.30 0.93
CA ALA A 61 -0.47 -4.72 1.24
C ALA A 61 0.87 -5.40 1.59
N ALA A 62 1.76 -4.66 2.24
CA ALA A 62 3.04 -5.23 2.66
C ALA A 62 2.83 -6.42 3.59
N PHE A 63 3.67 -7.46 3.45
CA PHE A 63 3.60 -8.71 4.22
C PHE A 63 2.31 -9.54 4.03
N CYS A 64 1.50 -9.24 3.03
CA CYS A 64 0.39 -10.10 2.63
C CYS A 64 0.90 -11.25 1.77
N GLY A 65 1.55 -12.22 2.40
CA GLY A 65 2.32 -13.29 1.75
C GLY A 65 1.50 -14.27 0.89
N ASN A 66 0.19 -14.09 0.74
CA ASN A 66 -0.68 -14.91 -0.12
C ASN A 66 -1.13 -14.18 -1.38
N ILE A 67 -0.83 -12.90 -1.54
CA ILE A 67 -1.16 -12.16 -2.77
C ILE A 67 -0.18 -12.57 -3.87
N GLU A 68 -0.72 -13.01 -5.00
CA GLU A 68 0.01 -13.37 -6.22
C GLU A 68 -0.48 -12.60 -7.45
N ASP A 69 -1.77 -12.26 -7.50
CA ASP A 69 -2.45 -11.66 -8.65
C ASP A 69 -2.89 -10.22 -8.35
N LEU A 70 -2.45 -9.28 -9.18
CA LEU A 70 -2.81 -7.87 -9.13
C LEU A 70 -3.91 -7.49 -10.14
N THR A 71 -4.43 -8.43 -10.93
CA THR A 71 -5.43 -8.16 -11.98
C THR A 71 -6.60 -7.31 -11.51
N PRO A 72 -7.15 -7.50 -10.30
CA PRO A 72 -8.24 -6.65 -9.82
C PRO A 72 -7.86 -5.17 -9.67
N LEU A 73 -6.60 -4.86 -9.39
CA LEU A 73 -6.12 -3.48 -9.25
C LEU A 73 -6.04 -2.73 -10.58
N ALA A 74 -6.05 -3.42 -11.72
CA ALA A 74 -6.15 -2.81 -13.04
C ALA A 74 -7.43 -1.97 -13.21
N GLN A 75 -8.43 -2.20 -12.36
CA GLN A 75 -9.68 -1.45 -12.35
C GLN A 75 -9.63 -0.18 -11.49
N CYS A 76 -8.54 0.03 -10.76
CA CYS A 76 -8.34 1.20 -9.89
C CYS A 76 -7.65 2.32 -10.69
N GLU A 77 -8.37 2.99 -11.57
CA GLU A 77 -7.84 3.95 -12.56
C GLU A 77 -7.15 5.19 -11.96
N LYS A 78 -7.28 5.40 -10.65
CA LYS A 78 -6.66 6.51 -9.92
C LYS A 78 -5.51 6.08 -9.00
N LEU A 79 -5.10 4.81 -9.07
CA LEU A 79 -4.12 4.25 -8.15
C LEU A 79 -2.72 4.77 -8.47
N GLU A 80 -2.14 5.52 -7.54
CA GLU A 80 -0.84 6.18 -7.69
C GLU A 80 0.26 5.55 -6.84
N MET A 81 -0.10 4.97 -5.69
CA MET A 81 0.86 4.33 -4.80
C MET A 81 0.47 2.89 -4.51
N VAL A 82 1.42 1.99 -4.74
CA VAL A 82 1.26 0.55 -4.51
C VAL A 82 2.40 0.03 -3.66
N ASN A 83 2.09 -0.60 -2.53
CA ASN A 83 3.06 -1.34 -1.74
C ASN A 83 2.64 -2.81 -1.64
N ILE A 84 3.38 -3.65 -2.33
CA ILE A 84 3.22 -5.12 -2.37
C ILE A 84 4.48 -5.82 -1.86
N SER A 85 5.24 -5.15 -1.00
CA SER A 85 6.46 -5.73 -0.41
C SER A 85 6.14 -7.02 0.36
N PHE A 86 6.98 -8.02 0.20
CA PHE A 86 6.86 -9.34 0.85
C PHE A 86 5.58 -10.12 0.50
N THR A 87 5.05 -9.88 -0.71
CA THR A 87 4.01 -10.70 -1.33
C THR A 87 4.61 -11.78 -2.23
N LYS A 88 3.79 -12.52 -2.95
CA LYS A 88 4.22 -13.50 -3.96
C LYS A 88 4.08 -13.01 -5.40
N VAL A 89 3.72 -11.75 -5.59
CA VAL A 89 3.57 -11.13 -6.91
C VAL A 89 4.85 -11.26 -7.73
N LYS A 90 4.68 -11.62 -9.00
CA LYS A 90 5.77 -11.75 -9.99
C LYS A 90 5.50 -10.96 -11.26
N ASP A 91 4.23 -10.74 -11.58
CA ASP A 91 3.76 -10.04 -12.76
C ASP A 91 3.19 -8.68 -12.37
N LEU A 92 3.74 -7.62 -12.96
CA LEU A 92 3.29 -6.25 -12.75
C LEU A 92 2.42 -5.74 -13.91
N SER A 93 2.20 -6.55 -14.96
CA SER A 93 1.44 -6.15 -16.14
C SER A 93 0.00 -5.69 -15.85
N PRO A 94 -0.68 -6.16 -14.79
CA PRO A 94 -1.97 -5.59 -14.41
C PRO A 94 -1.94 -4.09 -14.09
N LEU A 95 -0.77 -3.55 -13.76
CA LEU A 95 -0.60 -2.13 -13.43
C LEU A 95 -0.22 -1.26 -14.64
N ASP A 96 -0.03 -1.82 -15.84
CA ASP A 96 0.48 -1.11 -17.01
C ASP A 96 -0.36 0.11 -17.43
N ASN A 97 -1.68 0.04 -17.21
CA ASN A 97 -2.60 1.14 -17.54
C ASN A 97 -3.06 1.93 -16.29
N VAL A 98 -2.41 1.71 -15.16
CA VAL A 98 -2.71 2.38 -13.90
C VAL A 98 -1.67 3.48 -13.68
N PRO A 99 -2.03 4.70 -13.21
CA PRO A 99 -1.10 5.83 -13.13
C PRO A 99 -0.15 5.73 -11.91
N VAL A 100 0.54 4.60 -11.76
CA VAL A 100 1.40 4.33 -10.61
C VAL A 100 2.61 5.27 -10.63
N LYS A 101 2.78 6.03 -9.55
CA LYS A 101 3.89 6.95 -9.31
C LYS A 101 4.92 6.37 -8.34
N THR A 102 4.49 5.45 -7.48
CA THR A 102 5.37 4.81 -6.51
C THR A 102 4.99 3.34 -6.34
N LEU A 103 5.96 2.46 -6.51
CA LEU A 103 5.83 1.02 -6.32
C LEU A 103 6.87 0.51 -5.34
N PHE A 104 6.43 -0.04 -4.22
CA PHE A 104 7.25 -0.83 -3.31
C PHE A 104 6.93 -2.32 -3.49
N ALA A 105 7.92 -3.07 -3.96
CA ALA A 105 7.83 -4.50 -4.22
C ALA A 105 9.07 -5.23 -3.69
N GLN A 106 9.56 -4.77 -2.53
CA GLN A 106 10.70 -5.38 -1.84
C GLN A 106 10.40 -6.83 -1.47
N ASN A 107 11.37 -7.73 -1.67
CA ASN A 107 11.24 -9.12 -1.26
C ASN A 107 12.60 -9.80 -1.04
N TYR A 108 12.60 -10.96 -0.39
CA TYR A 108 13.78 -11.83 -0.29
C TYR A 108 14.25 -12.26 -1.68
N SER A 109 15.53 -12.49 -1.86
CA SER A 109 16.16 -12.73 -3.16
C SER A 109 15.44 -13.78 -4.02
N ALA A 110 15.06 -14.90 -3.43
CA ALA A 110 14.35 -15.99 -4.13
C ALA A 110 12.89 -15.65 -4.51
N LYS A 111 12.32 -14.60 -3.94
CA LYS A 111 10.93 -14.17 -4.14
C LYS A 111 10.81 -12.83 -4.86
N ARG A 112 11.91 -12.23 -5.27
CA ARG A 112 11.91 -10.96 -6.00
C ARG A 112 11.22 -11.10 -7.36
N ILE A 113 10.68 -9.99 -7.82
CA ILE A 113 10.26 -9.80 -9.21
C ILE A 113 11.52 -9.90 -10.08
N SER A 114 11.43 -10.57 -11.22
CA SER A 114 12.59 -10.78 -12.09
C SER A 114 13.15 -9.46 -12.64
N ALA A 115 14.43 -9.45 -13.00
CA ALA A 115 15.06 -8.27 -13.58
C ALA A 115 14.42 -7.86 -14.92
N GLU A 116 13.95 -8.84 -15.69
CA GLU A 116 13.24 -8.62 -16.95
C GLU A 116 11.93 -7.90 -16.71
N GLU A 117 11.16 -8.32 -15.70
CA GLU A 117 9.88 -7.70 -15.37
C GLU A 117 10.06 -6.31 -14.75
N GLN A 118 11.09 -6.12 -13.90
CA GLN A 118 11.46 -4.81 -13.38
C GLN A 118 11.79 -3.83 -14.53
N LYS A 119 12.55 -4.30 -15.53
CA LYS A 119 12.90 -3.50 -16.71
C LYS A 119 11.66 -3.18 -17.54
N ARG A 120 10.82 -4.19 -17.82
CA ARG A 120 9.56 -4.01 -18.55
C ARG A 120 8.68 -2.95 -17.88
N PHE A 121 8.49 -3.07 -16.56
CA PHE A 121 7.68 -2.12 -15.80
C PHE A 121 8.25 -0.71 -15.85
N ALA A 122 9.57 -0.54 -15.77
CA ALA A 122 10.22 0.76 -15.87
C ALA A 122 10.08 1.39 -17.26
N GLU A 123 9.99 0.58 -18.33
CA GLU A 123 9.72 1.06 -19.69
C GLU A 123 8.29 1.61 -19.85
N VAL A 124 7.32 0.98 -19.16
CA VAL A 124 5.92 1.42 -19.16
C VAL A 124 5.71 2.63 -18.24
N HIS A 125 6.40 2.67 -17.12
CA HIS A 125 6.29 3.70 -16.09
C HIS A 125 7.65 4.39 -15.83
N PRO A 126 8.18 5.17 -16.77
CA PRO A 126 9.54 5.72 -16.67
C PRO A 126 9.73 6.68 -15.49
N ASP A 127 8.67 7.34 -15.04
CA ASP A 127 8.70 8.29 -13.93
C ASP A 127 8.28 7.66 -12.59
N CYS A 128 7.98 6.35 -12.56
CA CYS A 128 7.58 5.68 -11.35
C CYS A 128 8.78 5.44 -10.43
N LEU A 129 8.63 5.84 -9.19
CA LEU A 129 9.60 5.49 -8.15
C LEU A 129 9.40 4.04 -7.74
N THR A 130 10.43 3.20 -7.93
CA THR A 130 10.36 1.78 -7.62
C THR A 130 11.37 1.35 -6.56
N GLN A 131 11.00 0.40 -5.71
CA GLN A 131 11.90 -0.25 -4.77
C GLN A 131 11.67 -1.77 -4.75
N TYR A 132 12.70 -2.53 -5.15
CA TYR A 132 12.65 -4.00 -5.22
C TYR A 132 13.56 -4.69 -4.20
N THR A 133 14.45 -3.95 -3.54
CA THR A 133 15.42 -4.49 -2.56
C THR A 133 15.48 -3.65 -1.30
N GLY A 134 15.90 -4.25 -0.18
CA GLY A 134 16.09 -3.56 1.08
C GLY A 134 17.33 -2.67 1.15
N ASP A 135 18.21 -2.77 0.15
CA ASP A 135 19.47 -2.03 0.10
C ASP A 135 19.31 -0.65 -0.57
N GLN A 136 18.10 -0.31 -0.94
CA GLN A 136 17.79 0.97 -1.58
C GLN A 136 17.49 2.06 -0.56
N PRO A 137 17.46 3.35 -0.97
CA PRO A 137 17.42 4.51 -0.09
C PRO A 137 16.28 4.53 0.93
N TYR A 138 15.27 3.69 0.76
CA TYR A 138 14.10 3.65 1.64
C TYR A 138 14.29 2.80 2.89
N GLY A 139 15.44 2.13 3.01
CA GLY A 139 15.83 1.43 4.21
C GLY A 139 14.76 0.48 4.74
N ARG A 140 14.70 0.38 6.04
CA ARG A 140 13.77 -0.51 6.76
C ARG A 140 12.38 0.06 6.96
N GLY A 141 12.22 1.30 6.67
CA GLY A 141 11.03 1.99 7.07
C GLY A 141 10.54 2.92 5.99
N TRP A 142 10.07 2.35 4.86
CA TRP A 142 9.39 3.21 3.90
C TRP A 142 8.34 4.14 4.52
N ARG A 143 7.89 3.85 5.73
CA ARG A 143 6.91 4.64 6.47
C ARG A 143 7.52 5.75 7.30
N TYR A 144 8.78 5.56 7.69
CA TYR A 144 9.54 6.47 8.57
C TYR A 144 10.81 6.92 7.94
N ASP A 145 10.98 6.54 6.70
CA ASP A 145 12.20 6.91 6.09
C ASP A 145 12.27 8.42 6.03
N GLU A 146 13.40 8.95 6.45
CA GLU A 146 13.83 10.33 6.28
C GLU A 146 13.83 10.76 4.81
N HIS A 147 13.45 9.83 3.91
CA HIS A 147 13.39 10.08 2.50
C HIS A 147 12.05 10.69 2.08
N ASP A 148 12.10 11.90 1.62
CA ASP A 148 11.01 12.73 1.08
C ASP A 148 10.09 12.01 0.09
N LYS A 149 10.52 10.86 -0.42
CA LYS A 149 9.78 10.12 -1.43
C LYS A 149 8.60 9.31 -0.90
N TYR A 150 8.65 8.90 0.37
CA TYR A 150 7.57 8.16 0.99
C TYR A 150 6.74 9.00 1.95
N LEU A 151 7.38 9.82 2.73
CA LEU A 151 6.75 10.78 3.65
C LEU A 151 5.61 11.60 3.00
N PRO A 152 5.70 12.04 1.72
CA PRO A 152 4.62 12.78 1.08
C PRO A 152 3.29 12.03 1.08
N TYR A 153 3.28 10.70 0.94
CA TYR A 153 2.03 9.94 0.92
C TYR A 153 1.38 9.85 2.31
N TYR A 154 2.17 9.66 3.36
CA TYR A 154 1.62 9.69 4.73
C TYR A 154 1.23 11.11 5.15
N GLY A 155 2.02 12.11 4.81
CA GLY A 155 1.66 13.51 4.98
C GLY A 155 0.38 13.85 4.23
N MET A 156 0.21 13.35 3.01
CA MET A 156 -1.02 13.50 2.24
C MET A 156 -2.20 12.81 2.95
N LEU A 157 -2.04 11.57 3.43
CA LEU A 157 -3.10 10.86 4.14
C LEU A 157 -3.52 11.62 5.39
N ARG A 158 -2.58 12.09 6.21
CA ARG A 158 -2.88 12.90 7.39
C ARG A 158 -3.63 14.18 7.01
N LYS A 159 -3.14 14.92 6.05
CA LYS A 159 -3.72 16.19 5.61
C LYS A 159 -5.11 16.00 4.99
N VAL A 160 -5.26 15.05 4.10
CA VAL A 160 -6.52 14.80 3.36
C VAL A 160 -7.59 14.23 4.28
N PHE A 161 -7.22 13.32 5.18
CA PHE A 161 -8.17 12.66 6.08
C PHE A 161 -8.23 13.30 7.47
N ARG A 162 -7.50 14.39 7.69
CA ARG A 162 -7.47 15.11 8.97
C ARG A 162 -7.17 14.17 10.14
N LEU A 163 -6.24 13.25 9.93
CA LEU A 163 -5.80 12.36 10.98
C LEU A 163 -5.04 13.19 12.01
N ASP A 164 -5.48 13.13 13.25
CA ASP A 164 -4.76 13.68 14.39
C ASP A 164 -3.37 13.01 14.48
N ASP A 165 -2.35 13.73 14.94
CA ASP A 165 -1.00 13.19 15.15
C ASP A 165 -0.97 12.01 16.13
N ASN A 166 -2.01 11.87 16.96
CA ASN A 166 -2.20 10.70 17.83
C ASN A 166 -2.91 9.53 17.14
N ILE A 167 -3.50 9.73 15.98
CA ILE A 167 -4.09 8.67 15.15
C ILE A 167 -3.09 8.32 14.05
N ILE A 168 -1.93 7.91 14.45
CA ILE A 168 -1.04 7.24 13.54
C ILE A 168 -1.64 5.87 13.28
N PRO A 169 -1.81 5.48 12.01
CA PRO A 169 -2.21 4.12 11.72
C PRO A 169 -1.37 3.15 12.56
N ASN A 170 -1.99 2.22 13.26
CA ASN A 170 -1.29 1.28 14.15
C ASN A 170 -0.14 0.56 13.44
N SER A 171 -0.27 0.38 12.14
CA SER A 171 0.78 -0.10 11.26
C SER A 171 2.05 0.77 11.31
N VAL A 172 1.92 2.05 11.63
CA VAL A 172 3.04 2.98 11.77
C VAL A 172 3.72 2.83 13.13
N GLY A 173 2.97 2.64 14.20
CA GLY A 173 3.52 2.48 15.56
C GLY A 173 4.46 1.28 15.72
N TRP A 174 4.25 0.22 14.94
CA TRP A 174 5.09 -0.98 14.99
C TRP A 174 6.54 -0.77 14.56
N TYR A 175 6.83 0.29 13.84
CA TYR A 175 8.16 0.58 13.34
C TYR A 175 8.86 1.68 14.13
N LEU A 176 8.17 2.31 15.09
CA LEU A 176 8.83 3.22 16.03
C LEU A 176 9.74 2.40 16.93
N ARG A 177 11.03 2.69 16.88
CA ARG A 177 11.96 2.18 17.88
C ARG A 177 11.74 2.95 19.18
N GLU A 178 11.97 2.28 20.28
CA GLU A 178 12.14 2.93 21.57
C GLU A 178 13.18 4.06 21.40
N GLY A 179 12.73 5.34 21.51
CA GLY A 179 13.57 6.51 21.28
C GLY A 179 13.31 7.30 19.98
N ASP A 180 12.55 6.77 19.01
CA ASP A 180 12.10 7.52 17.83
C ASP A 180 10.92 8.43 18.26
N THR A 181 11.24 9.62 18.73
CA THR A 181 10.23 10.58 19.20
C THR A 181 9.73 11.51 18.11
N ASP A 182 10.40 11.54 16.96
CA ASP A 182 10.12 12.49 15.90
C ASP A 182 9.34 11.84 14.77
N LEU A 183 8.04 11.75 14.97
CA LEU A 183 7.13 11.58 13.84
C LEU A 183 7.15 12.87 13.05
N PRO A 184 7.29 12.80 11.71
CA PRO A 184 7.16 14.00 10.90
C PRO A 184 5.79 14.60 11.15
N THR A 185 5.78 15.79 11.70
CA THR A 185 4.55 16.59 11.84
C THR A 185 4.12 17.06 10.46
N ALA A 186 2.83 17.27 10.27
CA ALA A 186 2.25 17.71 8.98
C ALA A 186 2.76 19.08 8.50
N GLU A 187 3.70 19.68 9.19
CA GLU A 187 4.28 21.02 8.93
C GLU A 187 5.76 21.00 8.56
N SER A 188 6.38 19.83 8.43
CA SER A 188 7.77 19.71 8.01
C SER A 188 7.93 19.29 6.56
#